data_8daba643bca099d026fdb762aadf5ce3
#
_entry.id   8daba643bca099d026fdb762aadf5ce3
#
_cell.length_a   1.000
_cell.length_b   1.000
_cell.length_c   1.000
_cell.angle_alpha   90.00
_cell.angle_beta   90.00
_cell.angle_gamma   90.00
#
_symmetry.space_group_name_H-M   'P 1'
#
loop_
_entity.id
_entity.type
_entity.pdbx_description
1 polymer ?
#
loop_
_entity_poly.entity_id
_entity_poly.type
_entity_poly.pdbx_seq_one_letter_code
_entity_poly.pdbx_strand_id
1 'polypeptide(L)'
;MAGDSPEQHSPDQLSGLLTGLAPGARVGGYRLEKLVGVGGMAAVYRASDERLGRVVALKLLAGDELVQRRFTREARAVAAVDHPHIIPVYDAGEAGGVLFIAMRFVAGDDLRVIVEREGGLRPHRAAAVISPVASALDAAHAAGLVHRDVKPGNILVDAAPGRPPHVYLSDFGLARGMMSASGLTQAGQFLGTPDYSSPEQISGRDVDGRADQYALGCVAYALLTGSVPFRREVPMAVLYAHLSAPPPRVTAMRPDLPQAVDQVIAKVMAKEPDDRYGSCGEFADALREALGVESYDPSRPVRPATQTWWVRPAVPPGPDQAQAGPDQARAGPGQVSPPARVPGFAATAPLTVPPDPAATWTAVVAADRAYYDSVQAADDAEGGQILFPDQYPERRFRLAGTEVRIGRRSVSRRIEPEIDLAGPTLDPGVSRLHAVLTAGPDGTWTVTDAGSDNGIRVNGRDVPPDEAVPLRHGDRIHLGAWTVITITRG
;
A
#
# COMPACT_ATOMS: atom_id res chain seq x y z
N MET A 1 -5.90 -19.27 45.75
CA MET A 1 -4.87 -19.00 44.73
C MET A 1 -5.59 -18.92 43.40
N ALA A 2 -5.91 -17.71 42.98
CA ALA A 2 -6.54 -17.47 41.69
C ALA A 2 -5.42 -17.53 40.62
N GLY A 3 -5.58 -18.43 39.66
CA GLY A 3 -4.67 -18.55 38.52
C GLY A 3 -4.92 -17.42 37.57
N ASP A 4 -3.88 -16.64 37.32
CA ASP A 4 -3.82 -15.66 36.27
C ASP A 4 -3.90 -16.40 34.92
N SER A 5 -5.02 -16.26 34.23
CA SER A 5 -5.16 -16.69 32.85
C SER A 5 -4.42 -15.66 31.98
N PRO A 6 -3.57 -16.08 31.04
CA PRO A 6 -2.90 -15.12 30.14
C PRO A 6 -3.97 -14.39 29.32
N GLU A 7 -3.98 -13.06 29.42
CA GLU A 7 -4.82 -12.18 28.63
C GLU A 7 -4.56 -12.42 27.14
N GLN A 8 -5.56 -12.94 26.44
CA GLN A 8 -5.52 -13.09 24.98
C GLN A 8 -5.71 -11.73 24.35
N HIS A 9 -4.60 -11.08 23.95
CA HIS A 9 -4.63 -9.81 23.23
C HIS A 9 -5.13 -10.04 21.79
N SER A 10 -6.03 -9.18 21.33
CA SER A 10 -6.50 -9.24 19.95
C SER A 10 -5.36 -8.87 18.97
N PRO A 11 -5.39 -9.34 17.71
CA PRO A 11 -4.36 -9.01 16.69
C PRO A 11 -4.12 -7.49 16.54
N ASP A 12 -5.16 -6.66 16.68
CA ASP A 12 -5.04 -5.21 16.60
C ASP A 12 -4.34 -4.60 17.80
N GLN A 13 -4.53 -5.15 18.99
CA GLN A 13 -3.84 -4.74 20.21
C GLN A 13 -2.35 -5.10 20.13
N LEU A 14 -2.02 -6.29 19.61
CA LEU A 14 -0.65 -6.74 19.41
C LEU A 14 0.07 -5.90 18.35
N SER A 15 -0.60 -5.56 17.26
CA SER A 15 -0.06 -4.66 16.23
C SER A 15 0.21 -3.26 16.81
N GLY A 16 -0.68 -2.73 17.63
CA GLY A 16 -0.51 -1.45 18.32
C GLY A 16 0.69 -1.45 19.27
N LEU A 17 0.92 -2.53 20.03
CA LEU A 17 2.07 -2.69 20.91
C LEU A 17 3.39 -2.70 20.13
N LEU A 18 3.45 -3.40 18.98
CA LEU A 18 4.65 -3.49 18.15
C LEU A 18 4.98 -2.18 17.43
N THR A 19 3.99 -1.38 17.08
CA THR A 19 4.18 -0.08 16.39
C THR A 19 4.42 1.09 17.34
N GLY A 20 4.04 0.95 18.60
CA GLY A 20 4.18 1.96 19.65
C GLY A 20 5.55 1.99 20.34
N LEU A 21 6.50 1.13 19.94
CA LEU A 21 7.82 1.13 20.56
C LEU A 21 8.59 2.41 20.22
N ALA A 22 9.00 3.13 21.26
CA ALA A 22 9.70 4.41 21.10
C ALA A 22 11.11 4.23 20.50
N PRO A 23 11.61 5.20 19.74
CA PRO A 23 13.02 5.25 19.38
C PRO A 23 13.91 5.15 20.64
N GLY A 24 14.95 4.30 20.57
CA GLY A 24 15.81 3.99 21.72
C GLY A 24 15.40 2.76 22.53
N ALA A 25 14.19 2.21 22.35
CA ALA A 25 13.79 0.94 22.95
C ALA A 25 14.70 -0.20 22.50
N ARG A 26 14.84 -1.24 23.34
CA ARG A 26 15.72 -2.40 23.07
C ARG A 26 14.91 -3.69 22.97
N VAL A 27 15.21 -4.47 21.94
CA VAL A 27 14.66 -5.82 21.71
C VAL A 27 15.81 -6.74 21.34
N GLY A 28 16.06 -7.78 22.14
CA GLY A 28 17.06 -8.82 21.84
C GLY A 28 18.49 -8.34 21.58
N GLY A 29 18.92 -7.20 22.19
CA GLY A 29 20.25 -6.62 21.97
C GLY A 29 20.31 -5.65 20.77
N TYR A 30 19.17 -5.33 20.19
CA TYR A 30 19.00 -4.36 19.13
C TYR A 30 18.33 -3.10 19.66
N ARG A 31 18.89 -1.91 19.38
CA ARG A 31 18.32 -0.62 19.74
C ARG A 31 17.53 -0.08 18.58
N LEU A 32 16.23 0.12 18.76
CA LEU A 32 15.32 0.66 17.75
C LEU A 32 15.64 2.11 17.45
N GLU A 33 15.70 2.48 16.17
CA GLU A 33 15.98 3.84 15.73
C GLU A 33 14.76 4.49 15.08
N LYS A 34 14.14 3.80 14.12
CA LYS A 34 13.02 4.34 13.35
C LYS A 34 12.14 3.21 12.83
N LEU A 35 10.82 3.38 12.92
CA LEU A 35 9.84 2.52 12.25
C LEU A 35 9.96 2.73 10.73
N VAL A 36 10.16 1.64 9.98
CA VAL A 36 10.36 1.64 8.52
C VAL A 36 9.11 1.15 7.81
N GLY A 37 8.42 0.16 8.36
CA GLY A 37 7.23 -0.42 7.76
C GLY A 37 6.32 -1.08 8.79
N VAL A 38 5.03 -1.16 8.47
CA VAL A 38 4.01 -1.84 9.25
C VAL A 38 3.26 -2.79 8.35
N GLY A 39 3.15 -4.06 8.76
CA GLY A 39 2.30 -5.07 8.14
C GLY A 39 1.20 -5.52 9.10
N GLY A 40 0.27 -6.35 8.64
CA GLY A 40 -0.89 -6.76 9.44
C GLY A 40 -0.54 -7.41 10.80
N MET A 41 0.60 -8.08 10.94
CA MET A 41 1.06 -8.77 12.17
C MET A 41 2.52 -8.48 12.51
N ALA A 42 3.16 -7.54 11.82
CA ALA A 42 4.58 -7.27 11.97
C ALA A 42 4.90 -5.79 11.86
N ALA A 43 5.90 -5.34 12.60
CA ALA A 43 6.50 -4.02 12.45
C ALA A 43 7.98 -4.19 12.08
N VAL A 44 8.49 -3.39 11.15
CA VAL A 44 9.89 -3.40 10.73
C VAL A 44 10.55 -2.11 11.17
N TYR A 45 11.59 -2.22 11.95
CA TYR A 45 12.38 -1.11 12.44
C TYR A 45 13.78 -1.08 11.81
N ARG A 46 14.27 0.09 11.50
CA ARG A 46 15.70 0.31 11.42
C ARG A 46 16.25 0.27 12.84
N ALA A 47 17.26 -0.56 13.10
CA ALA A 47 17.83 -0.75 14.42
C ALA A 47 19.36 -0.86 14.37
N SER A 48 20.02 -0.57 15.49
CA SER A 48 21.45 -0.82 15.68
C SER A 48 21.66 -2.13 16.44
N ASP A 49 22.43 -3.03 15.88
CA ASP A 49 23.03 -4.18 16.59
C ASP A 49 24.14 -3.62 17.51
N GLU A 50 23.88 -3.52 18.79
CA GLU A 50 24.82 -2.91 19.74
C GLU A 50 26.09 -3.76 19.97
N ARG A 51 26.05 -5.07 19.67
CA ARG A 51 27.20 -5.96 19.80
C ARG A 51 28.19 -5.84 18.65
N LEU A 52 27.66 -5.66 17.43
CA LEU A 52 28.47 -5.66 16.21
C LEU A 52 28.60 -4.26 15.59
N GLY A 53 27.95 -3.24 16.15
CA GLY A 53 28.02 -1.86 15.69
C GLY A 53 27.50 -1.64 14.27
N ARG A 54 26.52 -2.43 13.84
CA ARG A 54 25.94 -2.35 12.50
C ARG A 54 24.47 -2.02 12.50
N VAL A 55 23.99 -1.42 11.40
CA VAL A 55 22.57 -1.16 11.18
C VAL A 55 21.90 -2.41 10.59
N VAL A 56 20.72 -2.75 11.10
CA VAL A 56 19.89 -3.88 10.66
C VAL A 56 18.46 -3.43 10.43
N ALA A 57 17.71 -4.19 9.62
CA ALA A 57 16.26 -4.18 9.64
C ALA A 57 15.80 -5.22 10.67
N LEU A 58 15.10 -4.76 11.69
CA LEU A 58 14.55 -5.62 12.75
C LEU A 58 13.05 -5.77 12.53
N LYS A 59 12.62 -6.95 12.10
CA LYS A 59 11.21 -7.29 11.94
C LYS A 59 10.72 -7.91 13.24
N LEU A 60 9.70 -7.28 13.82
CA LEU A 60 9.05 -7.72 15.07
C LEU A 60 7.70 -8.36 14.75
N LEU A 61 7.41 -9.48 15.38
CA LEU A 61 6.15 -10.19 15.23
C LEU A 61 5.60 -10.53 16.63
N ALA A 62 4.28 -10.49 16.75
CA ALA A 62 3.59 -11.03 17.90
C ALA A 62 3.12 -12.46 17.57
N GLY A 63 3.19 -13.36 18.54
CA GLY A 63 2.73 -14.74 18.36
C GLY A 63 2.74 -15.53 19.65
N ASP A 64 1.88 -16.56 19.68
CA ASP A 64 1.85 -17.55 20.73
C ASP A 64 3.00 -18.58 20.62
N GLU A 65 3.09 -19.52 21.53
CA GLU A 65 4.15 -20.54 21.56
C GLU A 65 4.17 -21.41 20.30
N LEU A 66 3.04 -21.67 19.67
CA LEU A 66 2.95 -22.45 18.44
C LEU A 66 3.52 -21.68 17.25
N VAL A 67 3.18 -20.40 17.16
CA VAL A 67 3.74 -19.44 16.20
C VAL A 67 5.25 -19.34 16.36
N GLN A 68 5.75 -19.23 17.60
CA GLN A 68 7.16 -19.15 17.92
C GLN A 68 7.98 -20.36 17.41
N ARG A 69 7.48 -21.57 17.64
CA ARG A 69 8.16 -22.81 17.19
C ARG A 69 8.26 -22.87 15.68
N ARG A 70 7.18 -22.51 14.97
CA ARG A 70 7.15 -22.48 13.50
C ARG A 70 8.07 -21.38 12.95
N PHE A 71 8.00 -20.19 13.52
CA PHE A 71 8.84 -19.06 13.19
C PHE A 71 10.33 -19.39 13.25
N THR A 72 10.79 -19.97 14.36
CA THR A 72 12.21 -20.33 14.55
C THR A 72 12.66 -21.34 13.48
N ARG A 73 11.81 -22.32 13.14
CA ARG A 73 12.12 -23.31 12.10
C ARG A 73 12.24 -22.67 10.72
N GLU A 74 11.26 -21.82 10.35
CA GLU A 74 11.25 -21.14 9.07
C GLU A 74 12.37 -20.12 8.93
N ALA A 75 12.64 -19.33 9.97
CA ALA A 75 13.77 -18.40 9.98
C ALA A 75 15.11 -19.11 9.77
N ARG A 76 15.31 -20.28 10.37
CA ARG A 76 16.50 -21.11 10.15
C ARG A 76 16.58 -21.64 8.71
N ALA A 77 15.44 -22.05 8.15
CA ALA A 77 15.41 -22.53 6.77
C ALA A 77 15.78 -21.42 5.77
N VAL A 78 15.29 -20.21 5.97
CA VAL A 78 15.66 -19.04 5.15
C VAL A 78 17.14 -18.69 5.33
N ALA A 79 17.64 -18.68 6.58
CA ALA A 79 19.03 -18.36 6.87
C ALA A 79 20.03 -19.40 6.31
N ALA A 80 19.59 -20.61 6.00
CA ALA A 80 20.40 -21.66 5.41
C ALA A 80 20.58 -21.53 3.89
N VAL A 81 19.75 -20.69 3.22
CA VAL A 81 19.87 -20.47 1.77
C VAL A 81 20.83 -19.32 1.53
N ASP A 82 22.04 -19.64 1.06
CA ASP A 82 23.03 -18.64 0.66
C ASP A 82 22.87 -18.28 -0.82
N HIS A 83 22.34 -17.08 -1.07
CA HIS A 83 22.15 -16.59 -2.43
C HIS A 83 22.28 -15.06 -2.47
N PRO A 84 22.98 -14.47 -3.47
CA PRO A 84 23.25 -13.03 -3.52
C PRO A 84 21.98 -12.15 -3.55
N HIS A 85 20.86 -12.68 -4.03
CA HIS A 85 19.60 -11.96 -4.17
C HIS A 85 18.54 -12.36 -3.12
N ILE A 86 18.88 -13.19 -2.13
CA ILE A 86 18.07 -13.39 -0.92
C ILE A 86 18.62 -12.47 0.17
N ILE A 87 17.72 -11.79 0.88
CA ILE A 87 18.15 -10.89 1.96
C ILE A 87 18.84 -11.67 3.08
N PRO A 88 20.08 -11.32 3.46
CA PRO A 88 20.77 -12.01 4.54
C PRO A 88 20.06 -11.86 5.88
N VAL A 89 19.71 -12.97 6.52
CA VAL A 89 19.23 -13.04 7.90
C VAL A 89 20.43 -13.18 8.83
N TYR A 90 20.52 -12.32 9.83
CA TYR A 90 21.66 -12.30 10.75
C TYR A 90 21.37 -12.97 12.08
N ASP A 91 20.11 -12.86 12.52
CA ASP A 91 19.68 -13.40 13.80
C ASP A 91 18.14 -13.54 13.81
N ALA A 92 17.64 -14.47 14.60
CA ALA A 92 16.22 -14.64 14.84
C ALA A 92 16.01 -15.20 16.24
N GLY A 93 15.07 -14.65 16.97
CA GLY A 93 14.84 -15.04 18.36
C GLY A 93 13.59 -14.43 18.95
N GLU A 94 13.55 -14.48 20.28
CA GLU A 94 12.51 -13.90 21.11
C GLU A 94 13.13 -13.03 22.20
N ALA A 95 12.49 -11.91 22.49
CA ALA A 95 12.86 -11.05 23.60
C ALA A 95 11.60 -10.41 24.19
N GLY A 96 11.33 -10.69 25.47
CA GLY A 96 10.17 -10.13 26.19
C GLY A 96 8.82 -10.49 25.58
N GLY A 97 8.64 -11.70 25.05
CA GLY A 97 7.41 -12.17 24.41
C GLY A 97 7.23 -11.68 22.98
N VAL A 98 8.21 -10.95 22.41
CA VAL A 98 8.21 -10.47 21.04
C VAL A 98 9.19 -11.28 20.20
N LEU A 99 8.72 -11.86 19.09
CA LEU A 99 9.56 -12.53 18.11
C LEU A 99 10.27 -11.49 17.23
N PHE A 100 11.53 -11.73 16.91
CA PHE A 100 12.27 -10.83 16.03
C PHE A 100 13.11 -11.57 15.00
N ILE A 101 13.29 -10.94 13.84
CA ILE A 101 14.30 -11.29 12.83
C ILE A 101 15.14 -10.06 12.57
N ALA A 102 16.45 -10.19 12.73
CA ALA A 102 17.42 -9.19 12.32
C ALA A 102 17.99 -9.56 10.96
N MET A 103 17.83 -8.69 9.98
CA MET A 103 18.28 -8.90 8.62
C MET A 103 19.01 -7.66 8.08
N ARG A 104 19.60 -7.80 6.91
CA ARG A 104 20.26 -6.68 6.23
C ARG A 104 19.30 -5.50 6.09
N PHE A 105 19.74 -4.32 6.52
CA PHE A 105 19.04 -3.09 6.22
C PHE A 105 19.41 -2.63 4.80
N VAL A 106 18.41 -2.49 3.94
CA VAL A 106 18.56 -1.97 2.58
C VAL A 106 18.13 -0.51 2.58
N ALA A 107 19.06 0.37 2.25
CA ALA A 107 18.82 1.82 2.23
C ALA A 107 18.24 2.26 0.87
N GLY A 108 17.19 1.59 0.42
CA GLY A 108 16.56 1.81 -0.88
C GLY A 108 15.03 1.72 -0.79
N ASP A 109 14.39 1.76 -1.93
CA ASP A 109 12.94 1.60 -2.07
C ASP A 109 12.59 0.14 -2.38
N ASP A 110 11.41 -0.32 -1.98
CA ASP A 110 10.82 -1.54 -2.53
C ASP A 110 10.26 -1.29 -3.93
N LEU A 111 10.01 -2.35 -4.69
CA LEU A 111 9.51 -2.22 -6.07
C LEU A 111 8.10 -1.62 -6.14
N ARG A 112 7.28 -1.75 -5.09
CA ARG A 112 5.95 -1.14 -5.05
C ARG A 112 6.09 0.39 -5.11
N VAL A 113 6.97 0.97 -4.29
CA VAL A 113 7.25 2.41 -4.29
C VAL A 113 7.81 2.86 -5.64
N ILE A 114 8.69 2.05 -6.24
CA ILE A 114 9.30 2.36 -7.55
C ILE A 114 8.22 2.38 -8.65
N VAL A 115 7.35 1.37 -8.70
CA VAL A 115 6.27 1.28 -9.70
C VAL A 115 5.23 2.38 -9.49
N GLU A 116 4.83 2.67 -8.25
CA GLU A 116 3.92 3.76 -7.93
C GLU A 116 4.45 5.13 -8.37
N ARG A 117 5.76 5.35 -8.28
CA ARG A 117 6.42 6.61 -8.66
C ARG A 117 6.63 6.74 -10.17
N GLU A 118 7.02 5.66 -10.84
CA GLU A 118 7.51 5.68 -12.20
C GLU A 118 6.52 5.11 -13.23
N GLY A 119 5.48 4.41 -12.76
CA GLY A 119 4.60 3.64 -13.63
C GLY A 119 5.30 2.38 -14.18
N GLY A 120 4.99 2.01 -15.42
CA GLY A 120 5.61 0.85 -16.06
C GLY A 120 7.10 1.07 -16.36
N LEU A 121 7.92 0.07 -16.06
CA LEU A 121 9.35 0.11 -16.29
C LEU A 121 9.71 -0.18 -17.76
N ARG A 122 10.89 0.28 -18.17
CA ARG A 122 11.47 -0.12 -19.45
C ARG A 122 11.86 -1.60 -19.44
N PRO A 123 11.82 -2.32 -20.59
CA PRO A 123 12.07 -3.76 -20.69
C PRO A 123 13.34 -4.23 -19.97
N HIS A 124 14.47 -3.58 -20.22
CA HIS A 124 15.74 -3.95 -19.58
C HIS A 124 15.75 -3.79 -18.07
N ARG A 125 14.99 -2.83 -17.53
CA ARG A 125 14.84 -2.63 -16.08
C ARG A 125 13.96 -3.71 -15.45
N ALA A 126 12.85 -4.06 -16.09
CA ALA A 126 12.00 -5.16 -15.64
C ALA A 126 12.79 -6.48 -15.63
N ALA A 127 13.53 -6.77 -16.71
CA ALA A 127 14.40 -7.95 -16.78
C ALA A 127 15.52 -7.95 -15.72
N ALA A 128 16.15 -6.79 -15.45
CA ALA A 128 17.17 -6.64 -14.41
C ALA A 128 16.66 -6.88 -12.98
N VAL A 129 15.34 -6.87 -12.78
CA VAL A 129 14.69 -7.23 -11.52
C VAL A 129 14.22 -8.68 -11.53
N ILE A 130 13.52 -9.11 -12.59
CA ILE A 130 12.88 -10.43 -12.64
C ILE A 130 13.92 -11.54 -12.63
N SER A 131 15.04 -11.41 -13.38
CA SER A 131 16.05 -12.47 -13.47
C SER A 131 16.74 -12.76 -12.12
N PRO A 132 17.23 -11.76 -11.35
CA PRO A 132 17.77 -12.00 -10.01
C PRO A 132 16.76 -12.62 -9.03
N VAL A 133 15.51 -12.17 -9.07
CA VAL A 133 14.45 -12.71 -8.21
C VAL A 133 14.13 -14.15 -8.59
N ALA A 134 14.05 -14.46 -9.88
CA ALA A 134 13.83 -15.82 -10.38
C ALA A 134 14.96 -16.77 -9.89
N SER A 135 16.24 -16.34 -10.01
CA SER A 135 17.39 -17.10 -9.51
C SER A 135 17.31 -17.33 -7.99
N ALA A 136 16.88 -16.31 -7.23
CA ALA A 136 16.69 -16.44 -5.78
C ALA A 136 15.57 -17.43 -5.41
N LEU A 137 14.47 -17.41 -6.16
CA LEU A 137 13.37 -18.34 -5.95
C LEU A 137 13.78 -19.78 -6.28
N ASP A 138 14.47 -20.01 -7.41
CA ASP A 138 14.93 -21.35 -7.78
C ASP A 138 15.91 -21.92 -6.74
N ALA A 139 16.82 -21.08 -6.19
CA ALA A 139 17.71 -21.49 -5.10
C ALA A 139 16.94 -21.87 -3.83
N ALA A 140 15.90 -21.13 -3.48
CA ALA A 140 15.03 -21.45 -2.35
C ALA A 140 14.24 -22.74 -2.58
N HIS A 141 13.68 -22.92 -3.78
CA HIS A 141 12.93 -24.13 -4.16
C HIS A 141 13.80 -25.39 -4.13
N ALA A 142 15.07 -25.28 -4.59
CA ALA A 142 16.04 -26.35 -4.49
C ALA A 142 16.35 -26.75 -3.04
N ALA A 143 16.23 -25.81 -2.10
CA ALA A 143 16.36 -26.07 -0.67
C ALA A 143 15.02 -26.51 0.00
N GLY A 144 13.97 -26.76 -0.78
CA GLY A 144 12.65 -27.15 -0.29
C GLY A 144 11.84 -26.01 0.34
N LEU A 145 12.22 -24.76 0.09
CA LEU A 145 11.59 -23.57 0.66
C LEU A 145 10.76 -22.85 -0.40
N VAL A 146 9.47 -22.67 -0.16
CA VAL A 146 8.55 -21.90 -1.02
C VAL A 146 8.28 -20.55 -0.37
N HIS A 147 8.38 -19.46 -1.15
CA HIS A 147 8.26 -18.10 -0.62
C HIS A 147 6.81 -17.72 -0.24
N ARG A 148 5.82 -18.11 -1.06
CA ARG A 148 4.38 -17.95 -0.84
C ARG A 148 3.84 -16.50 -0.76
N ASP A 149 4.69 -15.48 -0.82
CA ASP A 149 4.29 -14.07 -0.76
C ASP A 149 5.16 -13.18 -1.68
N VAL A 150 5.43 -13.67 -2.90
CA VAL A 150 6.18 -12.89 -3.90
C VAL A 150 5.32 -11.71 -4.38
N LYS A 151 5.79 -10.49 -4.12
CA LYS A 151 5.12 -9.25 -4.50
C LYS A 151 6.12 -8.09 -4.55
N PRO A 152 5.80 -6.95 -5.20
CA PRO A 152 6.72 -5.81 -5.30
C PRO A 152 7.22 -5.27 -3.95
N GLY A 153 6.37 -5.28 -2.91
CA GLY A 153 6.76 -4.81 -1.57
C GLY A 153 7.81 -5.68 -0.86
N ASN A 154 8.00 -6.93 -1.32
CA ASN A 154 9.00 -7.86 -0.78
C ASN A 154 10.28 -7.94 -1.64
N ILE A 155 10.38 -7.09 -2.67
CA ILE A 155 11.57 -6.99 -3.54
C ILE A 155 12.19 -5.62 -3.32
N LEU A 156 13.36 -5.60 -2.68
CA LEU A 156 14.07 -4.40 -2.28
C LEU A 156 15.19 -4.08 -3.28
N VAL A 157 15.37 -2.80 -3.59
CA VAL A 157 16.41 -2.33 -4.50
C VAL A 157 17.43 -1.49 -3.74
N ASP A 158 18.63 -2.00 -3.53
CA ASP A 158 19.77 -1.27 -2.96
C ASP A 158 20.41 -0.41 -4.06
N ALA A 159 20.11 0.86 -4.07
CA ALA A 159 20.59 1.82 -5.07
C ALA A 159 21.60 2.82 -4.48
N ALA A 160 22.57 2.32 -3.72
CA ALA A 160 23.58 3.18 -3.12
C ALA A 160 24.42 3.92 -4.19
N PRO A 161 24.73 5.21 -4.00
CA PRO A 161 25.55 5.98 -4.94
C PRO A 161 26.89 5.32 -5.21
N GLY A 162 27.30 5.26 -6.48
CA GLY A 162 28.62 4.72 -6.89
C GLY A 162 28.68 3.20 -6.99
N ARG A 163 27.58 2.48 -6.76
CA ARG A 163 27.48 1.03 -6.96
C ARG A 163 26.33 0.68 -7.90
N PRO A 164 26.44 -0.42 -8.67
CA PRO A 164 25.31 -0.95 -9.41
C PRO A 164 24.15 -1.25 -8.47
N PRO A 165 22.90 -1.03 -8.90
CA PRO A 165 21.72 -1.42 -8.13
C PRO A 165 21.74 -2.93 -7.86
N HIS A 166 21.39 -3.31 -6.63
CA HIS A 166 21.31 -4.70 -6.24
C HIS A 166 19.88 -5.02 -5.77
N VAL A 167 19.34 -6.14 -6.21
CA VAL A 167 17.97 -6.56 -5.89
C VAL A 167 18.02 -7.63 -4.81
N TYR A 168 17.20 -7.49 -3.78
CA TYR A 168 17.01 -8.49 -2.73
C TYR A 168 15.56 -8.93 -2.65
N LEU A 169 15.32 -10.24 -2.63
CA LEU A 169 14.05 -10.84 -2.24
C LEU A 169 14.04 -10.98 -0.71
N SER A 170 13.03 -10.45 -0.07
CA SER A 170 12.85 -10.43 1.39
C SER A 170 11.53 -11.07 1.80
N ASP A 171 11.35 -11.31 3.09
CA ASP A 171 10.06 -11.72 3.66
C ASP A 171 9.50 -13.04 3.12
N PHE A 172 10.36 -14.07 3.04
CA PHE A 172 9.89 -15.44 2.84
C PHE A 172 8.77 -15.72 3.83
N GLY A 173 7.61 -16.15 3.33
CA GLY A 173 6.29 -16.24 3.97
C GLY A 173 6.16 -16.72 5.41
N LEU A 174 7.07 -16.29 6.28
CA LEU A 174 7.16 -16.61 7.71
C LEU A 174 5.84 -16.36 8.46
N ALA A 175 5.03 -15.40 8.00
CA ALA A 175 3.72 -15.12 8.59
C ALA A 175 2.58 -15.98 8.00
N ARG A 176 2.68 -16.42 6.75
CA ARG A 176 1.63 -17.22 6.09
C ARG A 176 1.71 -18.71 6.41
N GLY A 177 2.91 -19.26 6.64
CA GLY A 177 3.08 -20.63 7.11
C GLY A 177 2.52 -20.88 8.51
N MET A 178 2.30 -19.80 9.27
CA MET A 178 1.74 -19.86 10.63
C MET A 178 0.20 -19.88 10.65
N MET A 179 -0.46 -19.55 9.54
CA MET A 179 -1.93 -19.53 9.42
C MET A 179 -2.40 -20.67 8.51
N SER A 180 -3.69 -21.01 8.58
CA SER A 180 -4.29 -22.13 7.81
C SER A 180 -3.90 -22.10 6.34
N ALA A 181 -3.74 -23.26 5.72
CA ALA A 181 -3.29 -23.46 4.33
C ALA A 181 -4.09 -22.68 3.28
N SER A 182 -5.32 -22.25 3.57
CA SER A 182 -6.21 -21.53 2.65
C SER A 182 -6.03 -20.00 2.63
N GLY A 183 -5.21 -19.40 3.52
CA GLY A 183 -5.10 -17.95 3.61
C GLY A 183 -6.39 -17.20 4.00
N LEU A 184 -7.49 -17.92 4.13
CA LEU A 184 -8.78 -17.42 4.62
C LEU A 184 -8.84 -17.60 6.14
N THR A 185 -9.15 -16.51 6.86
CA THR A 185 -9.48 -16.61 8.28
C THR A 185 -10.79 -17.35 8.47
N GLN A 186 -11.08 -17.88 9.68
CA GLN A 186 -12.39 -18.46 10.01
C GLN A 186 -13.57 -17.50 9.75
N ALA A 187 -13.29 -16.21 9.61
CA ALA A 187 -14.27 -15.17 9.29
C ALA A 187 -14.37 -14.87 7.78
N GLY A 188 -13.75 -15.67 6.89
CA GLY A 188 -13.79 -15.46 5.43
C GLY A 188 -12.95 -14.27 4.94
N GLN A 189 -12.12 -13.67 5.78
CA GLN A 189 -11.22 -12.58 5.38
C GLN A 189 -9.92 -13.14 4.81
N PHE A 190 -9.54 -12.70 3.63
CA PHE A 190 -8.25 -13.04 3.03
C PHE A 190 -7.15 -12.20 3.68
N LEU A 191 -6.17 -12.85 4.31
CA LEU A 191 -5.05 -12.18 4.95
C LEU A 191 -3.92 -11.96 3.93
N GLY A 192 -3.72 -10.73 3.51
CA GLY A 192 -2.67 -10.32 2.58
C GLY A 192 -3.18 -9.54 1.37
N THR A 193 -2.29 -9.28 0.43
CA THR A 193 -2.60 -8.61 -0.83
C THR A 193 -3.04 -9.69 -1.85
N PRO A 194 -4.30 -9.75 -2.30
CA PRO A 194 -4.78 -10.78 -3.20
C PRO A 194 -4.16 -10.71 -4.60
N ASP A 195 -3.64 -9.55 -5.01
CA ASP A 195 -3.21 -9.21 -6.37
C ASP A 195 -2.10 -10.10 -6.95
N TYR A 196 -1.42 -10.87 -6.11
CA TYR A 196 -0.28 -11.74 -6.50
C TYR A 196 -0.49 -13.20 -6.08
N SER A 197 -1.67 -13.55 -5.57
CA SER A 197 -1.93 -14.91 -5.07
C SER A 197 -2.20 -15.88 -6.21
N SER A 198 -1.57 -17.05 -6.16
CA SER A 198 -1.78 -18.08 -7.17
C SER A 198 -3.13 -18.79 -7.00
N PRO A 199 -3.70 -19.38 -8.08
CA PRO A 199 -4.96 -20.13 -8.02
C PRO A 199 -4.98 -21.25 -6.97
N GLU A 200 -3.87 -21.99 -6.86
CA GLU A 200 -3.72 -23.08 -5.89
C GLU A 200 -3.68 -22.57 -4.43
N GLN A 201 -3.05 -21.40 -4.19
CA GLN A 201 -3.08 -20.75 -2.86
C GLN A 201 -4.50 -20.32 -2.47
N ILE A 202 -5.23 -19.74 -3.42
CA ILE A 202 -6.61 -19.28 -3.20
C ILE A 202 -7.54 -20.49 -2.95
N SER A 203 -7.35 -21.57 -3.70
CA SER A 203 -8.17 -22.79 -3.60
C SER A 203 -7.80 -23.70 -2.43
N GLY A 204 -6.73 -23.38 -1.67
CA GLY A 204 -6.24 -24.23 -0.59
C GLY A 204 -5.69 -25.58 -1.06
N ARG A 205 -5.26 -25.67 -2.33
CA ARG A 205 -4.56 -26.84 -2.89
C ARG A 205 -3.10 -26.87 -2.41
N ASP A 206 -2.41 -27.99 -2.66
CA ASP A 206 -0.97 -28.09 -2.36
C ASP A 206 -0.18 -27.02 -3.11
N VAL A 207 0.70 -26.33 -2.38
CA VAL A 207 1.47 -25.18 -2.85
C VAL A 207 2.95 -25.52 -2.90
N ASP A 208 3.51 -25.51 -4.10
CA ASP A 208 4.95 -25.66 -4.37
C ASP A 208 5.56 -24.41 -5.02
N GLY A 209 6.78 -24.48 -5.49
CA GLY A 209 7.51 -23.35 -6.12
C GLY A 209 6.81 -22.74 -7.32
N ARG A 210 5.88 -23.44 -7.97
CA ARG A 210 5.12 -22.93 -9.11
C ARG A 210 4.11 -21.86 -8.69
N ALA A 211 3.73 -21.81 -7.41
CA ALA A 211 2.95 -20.70 -6.88
C ALA A 211 3.77 -19.37 -6.87
N ASP A 212 5.04 -19.45 -6.49
CA ASP A 212 5.94 -18.29 -6.53
C ASP A 212 6.22 -17.84 -7.97
N GLN A 213 6.29 -18.81 -8.90
CA GLN A 213 6.43 -18.53 -10.33
C GLN A 213 5.23 -17.74 -10.88
N TYR A 214 3.99 -18.13 -10.53
CA TYR A 214 2.78 -17.39 -10.89
C TYR A 214 2.81 -15.96 -10.33
N ALA A 215 3.15 -15.82 -9.05
CA ALA A 215 3.28 -14.52 -8.39
C ALA A 215 4.36 -13.65 -9.04
N LEU A 216 5.50 -14.24 -9.43
CA LEU A 216 6.55 -13.54 -10.19
C LEU A 216 6.06 -13.09 -11.58
N GLY A 217 5.19 -13.87 -12.23
CA GLY A 217 4.49 -13.48 -13.44
C GLY A 217 3.61 -12.25 -13.24
N CYS A 218 2.85 -12.19 -12.14
CA CYS A 218 2.06 -11.02 -11.75
C CYS A 218 2.97 -9.80 -11.48
N VAL A 219 4.11 -9.99 -10.84
CA VAL A 219 5.11 -8.95 -10.62
C VAL A 219 5.66 -8.45 -11.96
N ALA A 220 6.02 -9.33 -12.88
CA ALA A 220 6.51 -8.95 -14.20
C ALA A 220 5.49 -8.13 -15.00
N TYR A 221 4.22 -8.53 -14.96
CA TYR A 221 3.12 -7.76 -15.52
C TYR A 221 3.06 -6.35 -14.90
N ALA A 222 3.08 -6.26 -13.58
CA ALA A 222 3.02 -4.98 -12.87
C ALA A 222 4.24 -4.09 -13.18
N LEU A 223 5.44 -4.66 -13.27
CA LEU A 223 6.65 -3.90 -13.64
C LEU A 223 6.57 -3.35 -15.07
N LEU A 224 6.00 -4.10 -16.01
CA LEU A 224 5.92 -3.67 -17.41
C LEU A 224 4.79 -2.66 -17.65
N THR A 225 3.67 -2.79 -16.95
CA THR A 225 2.47 -1.99 -17.21
C THR A 225 2.20 -0.87 -16.19
N GLY A 226 2.81 -0.94 -15.00
CA GLY A 226 2.49 -0.06 -13.88
C GLY A 226 1.21 -0.44 -13.13
N SER A 227 0.57 -1.56 -13.46
CA SER A 227 -0.71 -1.99 -12.89
C SER A 227 -0.70 -3.48 -12.56
N VAL A 228 -1.46 -3.90 -11.56
CA VAL A 228 -1.68 -5.33 -11.27
C VAL A 228 -2.46 -6.00 -12.40
N PRO A 229 -2.28 -7.33 -12.62
CA PRO A 229 -2.96 -8.04 -13.71
C PRO A 229 -4.49 -7.98 -13.63
N PHE A 230 -5.04 -8.13 -12.43
CA PHE A 230 -6.48 -8.13 -12.20
C PHE A 230 -6.86 -7.01 -11.24
N ARG A 231 -7.10 -5.83 -11.81
CA ARG A 231 -7.60 -4.69 -11.05
C ARG A 231 -9.11 -4.80 -10.90
N ARG A 232 -9.58 -5.00 -9.66
CA ARG A 232 -11.00 -5.06 -9.30
C ARG A 232 -11.21 -4.25 -8.03
N GLU A 233 -12.41 -3.76 -7.82
CA GLU A 233 -12.78 -2.92 -6.66
C GLU A 233 -12.87 -3.74 -5.38
N VAL A 234 -13.33 -4.98 -5.49
CA VAL A 234 -13.55 -5.87 -4.35
C VAL A 234 -12.47 -6.95 -4.29
N PRO A 235 -11.83 -7.18 -3.13
CA PRO A 235 -10.80 -8.21 -2.97
C PRO A 235 -11.23 -9.62 -3.42
N MET A 236 -12.51 -9.99 -3.17
CA MET A 236 -13.05 -11.27 -3.62
C MET A 236 -13.11 -11.39 -5.15
N ALA A 237 -13.41 -10.29 -5.86
CA ALA A 237 -13.40 -10.27 -7.32
C ALA A 237 -11.98 -10.38 -7.89
N VAL A 238 -10.95 -9.87 -7.18
CA VAL A 238 -9.54 -10.11 -7.51
C VAL A 238 -9.21 -11.60 -7.38
N LEU A 239 -9.59 -12.23 -6.26
CA LEU A 239 -9.37 -13.67 -6.03
C LEU A 239 -10.06 -14.52 -7.11
N TYR A 240 -11.31 -14.20 -7.43
CA TYR A 240 -12.04 -14.89 -8.49
C TYR A 240 -11.38 -14.71 -9.87
N ALA A 241 -10.87 -13.53 -10.19
CA ALA A 241 -10.14 -13.29 -11.43
C ALA A 241 -8.83 -14.09 -11.50
N HIS A 242 -8.10 -14.23 -10.39
CA HIS A 242 -6.95 -15.14 -10.31
C HIS A 242 -7.33 -16.60 -10.55
N LEU A 243 -8.51 -17.03 -10.10
CA LEU A 243 -9.00 -18.41 -10.32
C LEU A 243 -9.44 -18.67 -11.75
N SER A 244 -10.14 -17.72 -12.39
CA SER A 244 -10.91 -18.01 -13.61
C SER A 244 -10.62 -17.13 -14.81
N ALA A 245 -10.26 -15.84 -14.59
CA ALA A 245 -10.07 -14.91 -15.70
C ALA A 245 -8.75 -15.17 -16.44
N PRO A 246 -8.71 -15.12 -17.78
CA PRO A 246 -7.47 -15.23 -18.53
C PRO A 246 -6.52 -14.08 -18.17
N PRO A 247 -5.19 -14.31 -18.18
CA PRO A 247 -4.21 -13.24 -17.96
C PRO A 247 -4.39 -12.12 -19.00
N PRO A 248 -4.41 -10.85 -18.56
CA PRO A 248 -4.56 -9.73 -19.48
C PRO A 248 -3.30 -9.56 -20.32
N ARG A 249 -3.47 -9.02 -21.54
CA ARG A 249 -2.35 -8.75 -22.45
C ARG A 249 -1.55 -7.55 -21.98
N VAL A 250 -0.25 -7.71 -21.88
CA VAL A 250 0.68 -6.60 -21.58
C VAL A 250 0.63 -5.56 -22.72
N THR A 251 0.57 -6.03 -23.98
CA THR A 251 0.54 -5.17 -25.16
C THR A 251 -0.74 -4.32 -25.26
N ALA A 252 -1.81 -4.66 -24.56
CA ALA A 252 -3.00 -3.80 -24.48
C ALA A 252 -2.72 -2.48 -23.74
N MET A 253 -1.81 -2.50 -22.76
CA MET A 253 -1.38 -1.30 -22.01
C MET A 253 -0.05 -0.73 -22.52
N ARG A 254 0.79 -1.57 -23.12
CA ARG A 254 2.13 -1.24 -23.65
C ARG A 254 2.27 -1.73 -25.09
N PRO A 255 1.62 -1.05 -26.06
CA PRO A 255 1.65 -1.43 -27.48
C PRO A 255 3.06 -1.29 -28.10
N ASP A 256 3.97 -0.66 -27.41
CA ASP A 256 5.40 -0.56 -27.78
C ASP A 256 6.19 -1.84 -27.51
N LEU A 257 5.63 -2.81 -26.78
CA LEU A 257 6.28 -4.08 -26.46
C LEU A 257 5.99 -5.16 -27.52
N PRO A 258 6.92 -6.12 -27.73
CA PRO A 258 6.69 -7.24 -28.64
C PRO A 258 5.52 -8.13 -28.19
N GLN A 259 4.71 -8.59 -29.15
CA GLN A 259 3.56 -9.47 -28.87
C GLN A 259 3.95 -10.80 -28.19
N ALA A 260 5.20 -11.27 -28.36
CA ALA A 260 5.71 -12.46 -27.69
C ALA A 260 5.63 -12.34 -26.16
N VAL A 261 5.68 -11.12 -25.60
CA VAL A 261 5.54 -10.90 -24.15
C VAL A 261 4.20 -11.37 -23.62
N ASP A 262 3.11 -11.18 -24.39
CA ASP A 262 1.77 -11.63 -24.00
C ASP A 262 1.71 -13.15 -23.81
N GLN A 263 2.39 -13.91 -24.68
CA GLN A 263 2.44 -15.36 -24.61
C GLN A 263 3.21 -15.84 -23.37
N VAL A 264 4.34 -15.19 -23.09
CA VAL A 264 5.16 -15.50 -21.90
C VAL A 264 4.39 -15.24 -20.61
N ILE A 265 3.71 -14.10 -20.51
CA ILE A 265 2.90 -13.76 -19.33
C ILE A 265 1.67 -14.69 -19.23
N ALA A 266 1.01 -15.02 -20.35
CA ALA A 266 -0.10 -15.96 -20.35
C ALA A 266 0.32 -17.34 -19.84
N LYS A 267 1.50 -17.84 -20.23
CA LYS A 267 2.02 -19.12 -19.80
C LYS A 267 2.40 -19.12 -18.31
N VAL A 268 3.16 -18.15 -17.83
CA VAL A 268 3.56 -18.10 -16.42
C VAL A 268 2.37 -17.92 -15.49
N MET A 269 1.31 -17.26 -15.95
CA MET A 269 0.06 -17.05 -15.21
C MET A 269 -1.02 -18.07 -15.56
N ALA A 270 -0.67 -19.21 -16.14
CA ALA A 270 -1.60 -20.32 -16.37
C ALA A 270 -2.24 -20.77 -15.05
N LYS A 271 -3.53 -21.16 -15.10
CA LYS A 271 -4.30 -21.50 -13.89
C LYS A 271 -3.82 -22.82 -13.29
N GLU A 272 -3.57 -23.80 -14.12
CA GLU A 272 -2.98 -25.06 -13.68
C GLU A 272 -1.46 -24.93 -13.59
N PRO A 273 -0.85 -25.33 -12.46
CA PRO A 273 0.61 -25.22 -12.26
C PRO A 273 1.43 -25.98 -13.31
N ASP A 274 0.92 -27.10 -13.82
CA ASP A 274 1.61 -27.93 -14.82
C ASP A 274 1.73 -27.26 -16.19
N ASP A 275 0.90 -26.27 -16.50
CA ASP A 275 0.93 -25.51 -17.75
C ASP A 275 1.96 -24.37 -17.73
N ARG A 276 2.61 -24.11 -16.59
CA ARG A 276 3.61 -23.05 -16.42
C ARG A 276 4.99 -23.50 -16.93
N TYR A 277 6.03 -22.76 -16.56
CA TYR A 277 7.43 -23.12 -16.86
C TYR A 277 7.97 -24.14 -15.85
N GLY A 278 9.05 -24.82 -16.18
CA GLY A 278 9.70 -25.78 -15.29
C GLY A 278 10.39 -25.15 -14.09
N SER A 279 10.83 -23.87 -14.21
CA SER A 279 11.44 -23.10 -13.13
C SER A 279 11.14 -21.59 -13.27
N CYS A 280 11.45 -20.83 -12.23
CA CYS A 280 11.38 -19.35 -12.29
C CYS A 280 12.44 -18.80 -13.27
N GLY A 281 13.59 -19.43 -13.35
CA GLY A 281 14.68 -19.07 -14.29
C GLY A 281 14.25 -19.24 -15.75
N GLU A 282 13.62 -20.38 -16.11
CA GLU A 282 13.08 -20.59 -17.46
C GLU A 282 12.06 -19.53 -17.85
N PHE A 283 11.18 -19.11 -16.92
CA PHE A 283 10.27 -17.99 -17.14
C PHE A 283 11.04 -16.69 -17.38
N ALA A 284 12.02 -16.38 -16.54
CA ALA A 284 12.78 -15.14 -16.64
C ALA A 284 13.57 -15.07 -17.97
N ASP A 285 14.12 -16.18 -18.44
CA ASP A 285 14.83 -16.26 -19.72
C ASP A 285 13.86 -16.08 -20.90
N ALA A 286 12.70 -16.75 -20.88
CA ALA A 286 11.67 -16.57 -21.89
C ALA A 286 11.16 -15.11 -21.94
N LEU A 287 11.01 -14.46 -20.78
CA LEU A 287 10.60 -13.05 -20.72
C LEU A 287 11.66 -12.13 -21.34
N ARG A 288 12.94 -12.39 -21.08
CA ARG A 288 14.07 -11.61 -21.61
C ARG A 288 14.16 -11.75 -23.12
N GLU A 289 14.05 -12.97 -23.62
CA GLU A 289 14.03 -13.26 -25.05
C GLU A 289 12.87 -12.52 -25.73
N ALA A 290 11.66 -12.61 -25.17
CA ALA A 290 10.48 -11.89 -25.67
C ALA A 290 10.64 -10.37 -25.65
N LEU A 291 11.37 -9.82 -24.67
CA LEU A 291 11.67 -8.38 -24.55
C LEU A 291 12.87 -7.93 -25.43
N GLY A 292 13.60 -8.86 -26.07
CA GLY A 292 14.82 -8.56 -26.81
C GLY A 292 15.98 -8.06 -25.95
N VAL A 293 16.07 -8.57 -24.72
CA VAL A 293 17.11 -8.19 -23.75
C VAL A 293 18.15 -9.32 -23.64
N GLU A 294 19.45 -8.95 -23.58
CA GLU A 294 20.57 -9.92 -23.48
C GLU A 294 20.43 -10.89 -22.29
N SER A 295 21.07 -12.06 -22.39
CA SER A 295 21.00 -13.13 -21.37
C SER A 295 21.54 -12.69 -20.01
N TYR A 296 20.87 -13.06 -18.94
CA TYR A 296 21.30 -12.82 -17.56
C TYR A 296 22.43 -13.81 -17.22
N ASP A 297 23.53 -13.26 -16.74
CA ASP A 297 24.65 -14.04 -16.22
C ASP A 297 24.83 -13.68 -14.74
N PRO A 298 24.46 -14.58 -13.82
CA PRO A 298 24.56 -14.33 -12.39
C PRO A 298 26.00 -14.12 -11.91
N SER A 299 27.00 -14.58 -12.67
CA SER A 299 28.43 -14.42 -12.36
C SER A 299 29.01 -13.09 -12.83
N ARG A 300 28.33 -12.38 -13.71
CA ARG A 300 28.74 -11.07 -14.20
C ARG A 300 28.26 -9.96 -13.30
N PRO A 301 29.15 -9.12 -12.76
CA PRO A 301 28.76 -7.90 -12.12
C PRO A 301 27.94 -7.06 -13.12
N VAL A 302 26.73 -6.63 -12.69
CA VAL A 302 25.89 -5.73 -13.51
C VAL A 302 26.74 -4.52 -13.89
N ARG A 303 27.05 -4.37 -15.20
CA ARG A 303 27.77 -3.19 -15.67
C ARG A 303 26.96 -1.96 -15.29
N PRO A 304 27.56 -0.95 -14.68
CA PRO A 304 26.86 0.28 -14.41
C PRO A 304 26.41 0.85 -15.76
N ALA A 305 25.10 0.79 -16.03
CA ALA A 305 24.55 1.64 -17.06
C ALA A 305 24.89 3.08 -16.64
N THR A 306 25.39 3.87 -17.57
CA THR A 306 25.85 5.25 -17.37
C THR A 306 24.75 6.23 -16.87
N GLN A 307 23.65 5.72 -16.41
CA GLN A 307 22.51 6.49 -15.87
C GLN A 307 22.11 5.96 -14.49
N THR A 308 22.17 6.84 -13.51
CA THR A 308 21.77 6.66 -12.11
C THR A 308 20.25 6.61 -11.93
N TRP A 309 19.55 5.77 -12.69
CA TRP A 309 18.10 5.71 -12.76
C TRP A 309 17.42 5.04 -11.53
N TRP A 310 18.22 4.49 -10.61
CA TRP A 310 17.75 4.02 -9.29
C TRP A 310 17.93 5.07 -8.18
N VAL A 311 18.72 6.12 -8.41
CA VAL A 311 19.00 7.14 -7.39
C VAL A 311 17.82 8.09 -7.31
N ARG A 312 17.27 8.26 -6.11
CA ARG A 312 16.33 9.35 -5.82
C ARG A 312 16.91 10.66 -6.34
N PRO A 313 16.17 11.46 -7.13
CA PRO A 313 16.58 12.86 -7.30
C PRO A 313 16.72 13.47 -5.91
N ALA A 314 17.86 14.09 -5.64
CA ALA A 314 18.10 14.79 -4.40
C ALA A 314 16.95 15.78 -4.22
N VAL A 315 16.16 15.60 -3.16
CA VAL A 315 15.18 16.60 -2.74
C VAL A 315 16.01 17.84 -2.41
N PRO A 316 15.82 18.99 -3.08
CA PRO A 316 16.54 20.20 -2.71
C PRO A 316 16.22 20.49 -1.23
N PRO A 317 17.23 20.86 -0.42
CA PRO A 317 16.99 21.20 0.98
C PRO A 317 15.94 22.31 1.02
N GLY A 318 14.88 22.08 1.82
CA GLY A 318 13.88 23.07 2.08
C GLY A 318 14.53 24.36 2.64
N PRO A 319 13.87 25.54 2.51
CA PRO A 319 14.47 26.83 2.79
C PRO A 319 14.92 27.08 4.25
N ASP A 320 14.78 26.10 5.15
CA ASP A 320 15.02 26.28 6.60
C ASP A 320 16.37 25.77 7.12
N GLN A 321 17.35 25.40 6.26
CA GLN A 321 18.68 24.99 6.75
C GLN A 321 19.85 25.81 6.19
N ALA A 322 19.64 27.08 5.96
CA ALA A 322 20.71 28.00 5.63
C ALA A 322 20.78 29.13 6.68
N GLN A 323 21.24 28.82 7.90
CA GLN A 323 21.74 29.84 8.82
C GLN A 323 22.70 29.24 9.85
N ALA A 324 24.02 29.35 9.57
CA ALA A 324 25.03 29.63 10.56
C ALA A 324 26.37 29.91 9.88
N GLY A 325 26.81 31.19 9.94
CA GLY A 325 28.18 31.62 9.67
C GLY A 325 28.27 33.11 9.44
N PRO A 326 29.28 33.80 9.99
CA PRO A 326 29.10 35.11 10.61
C PRO A 326 29.59 36.31 9.77
N ASP A 327 29.03 37.47 10.15
CA ASP A 327 29.60 38.84 10.11
C ASP A 327 30.10 39.44 8.79
N GLN A 328 29.50 40.52 8.37
CA GLN A 328 30.02 41.89 8.39
C GLN A 328 29.13 42.94 7.72
N ALA A 329 28.65 43.81 8.54
CA ALA A 329 28.62 45.28 8.50
C ALA A 329 28.20 46.09 7.25
N ARG A 330 27.24 46.98 7.51
CA ARG A 330 27.05 48.40 7.07
C ARG A 330 26.32 48.69 5.76
N ALA A 331 25.23 49.38 5.90
CA ALA A 331 24.86 50.75 5.57
C ALA A 331 23.41 50.90 5.07
N GLY A 332 22.62 51.60 5.80
CA GLY A 332 21.72 52.72 5.72
C GLY A 332 20.65 52.88 4.62
N PRO A 333 19.62 53.68 4.85
CA PRO A 333 18.25 53.39 4.43
C PRO A 333 17.80 54.14 3.17
N GLY A 334 16.89 53.53 2.42
CA GLY A 334 16.24 54.12 1.24
C GLY A 334 14.73 53.84 1.20
N GLN A 335 14.04 54.93 1.08
CA GLN A 335 12.63 55.23 1.21
C GLN A 335 11.64 54.37 0.41
N VAL A 336 10.49 54.19 1.06
CA VAL A 336 9.24 53.61 0.56
C VAL A 336 8.47 54.63 -0.29
N SER A 337 7.84 54.19 -1.38
CA SER A 337 6.69 54.86 -2.00
C SER A 337 5.63 53.86 -2.43
N PRO A 338 4.34 54.16 -2.20
CA PRO A 338 3.23 53.22 -2.45
C PRO A 338 2.66 53.34 -3.88
N PRO A 339 2.01 52.29 -4.41
CA PRO A 339 1.36 52.34 -5.70
C PRO A 339 -0.08 52.87 -5.64
N ALA A 340 -0.48 53.48 -6.75
CA ALA A 340 -1.68 54.23 -7.02
C ALA A 340 -2.96 53.38 -7.09
N ARG A 341 -4.06 54.03 -6.72
CA ARG A 341 -5.47 53.63 -6.91
C ARG A 341 -5.88 53.72 -8.40
N VAL A 342 -6.74 52.85 -8.83
CA VAL A 342 -7.59 52.98 -10.05
C VAL A 342 -9.07 52.73 -9.69
N PRO A 343 -10.00 53.46 -10.30
CA PRO A 343 -11.36 53.67 -9.76
C PRO A 343 -12.41 52.65 -10.22
N GLY A 344 -13.50 52.62 -9.46
CA GLY A 344 -14.56 51.67 -9.45
C GLY A 344 -15.57 51.72 -10.62
N PHE A 345 -16.37 50.66 -10.63
CA PHE A 345 -17.74 50.68 -11.14
C PHE A 345 -18.68 50.04 -10.13
N ALA A 346 -19.75 50.74 -9.83
CA ALA A 346 -20.82 50.33 -8.97
C ALA A 346 -21.81 49.41 -9.71
N ALA A 347 -22.19 48.31 -9.08
CA ALA A 347 -23.43 47.61 -9.36
C ALA A 347 -24.09 47.18 -8.06
N THR A 348 -25.24 47.64 -7.85
CA THR A 348 -26.15 47.42 -6.72
C THR A 348 -26.53 45.96 -6.63
N ALA A 349 -26.22 45.31 -5.50
CA ALA A 349 -26.74 43.99 -5.14
C ALA A 349 -27.75 44.11 -3.96
N PRO A 350 -28.72 43.21 -3.88
CA PRO A 350 -29.74 43.24 -2.83
C PRO A 350 -29.15 42.86 -1.47
N LEU A 351 -29.66 43.49 -0.42
CA LEU A 351 -29.32 43.28 0.98
C LEU A 351 -29.54 41.83 1.39
N THR A 352 -28.48 41.05 1.52
CA THR A 352 -28.48 39.80 2.26
C THR A 352 -28.09 40.09 3.70
N VAL A 353 -28.94 39.60 4.60
CA VAL A 353 -28.68 39.57 6.05
C VAL A 353 -27.38 38.84 6.32
N PRO A 354 -26.43 39.39 7.11
CA PRO A 354 -25.21 38.70 7.42
C PRO A 354 -25.53 37.40 8.19
N PRO A 355 -24.86 36.27 7.89
CA PRO A 355 -25.05 35.01 8.59
C PRO A 355 -24.61 35.18 10.05
N ASP A 356 -25.41 34.59 10.96
CA ASP A 356 -25.13 34.54 12.40
C ASP A 356 -23.82 33.77 12.63
N PRO A 357 -22.77 34.39 13.23
CA PRO A 357 -21.50 33.77 13.49
C PRO A 357 -21.56 32.62 14.52
N ALA A 358 -22.72 32.35 15.12
CA ALA A 358 -22.94 31.29 16.11
C ALA A 358 -23.50 29.99 15.52
N ALA A 359 -23.86 29.95 14.24
CA ALA A 359 -24.44 28.74 13.63
C ALA A 359 -23.40 27.62 13.50
N THR A 360 -23.68 26.51 14.16
CA THR A 360 -22.80 25.31 14.09
C THR A 360 -23.27 24.35 13.02
N TRP A 361 -22.34 23.96 12.12
CA TRP A 361 -22.60 22.96 11.12
C TRP A 361 -22.23 21.57 11.65
N THR A 362 -23.05 20.56 11.33
CA THR A 362 -22.87 19.17 11.74
C THR A 362 -23.13 18.24 10.57
N ALA A 363 -22.25 17.28 10.35
CA ALA A 363 -22.43 16.17 9.45
C ALA A 363 -22.96 14.96 10.22
N VAL A 364 -24.10 14.42 9.79
CA VAL A 364 -24.74 13.23 10.37
C VAL A 364 -24.56 12.07 9.41
N VAL A 365 -23.79 11.06 9.80
CA VAL A 365 -23.46 9.87 9.00
C VAL A 365 -24.42 8.75 9.36
N ALA A 366 -25.08 8.17 8.36
CA ALA A 366 -26.01 7.04 8.51
C ALA A 366 -25.93 6.10 7.30
N ALA A 367 -26.58 4.94 7.35
CA ALA A 367 -26.81 4.08 6.20
C ALA A 367 -28.16 4.41 5.55
N ASP A 368 -28.20 4.46 4.22
CA ASP A 368 -29.41 4.71 3.44
C ASP A 368 -29.79 3.49 2.62
N ARG A 369 -30.89 2.83 3.02
CA ARG A 369 -31.40 1.63 2.35
C ARG A 369 -31.90 1.94 0.94
N ALA A 370 -32.57 3.06 0.72
CA ALA A 370 -33.09 3.41 -0.59
C ALA A 370 -31.95 3.69 -1.61
N TYR A 371 -30.88 4.35 -1.14
CA TYR A 371 -29.69 4.56 -1.93
C TYR A 371 -29.01 3.23 -2.29
N TYR A 372 -28.81 2.35 -1.31
CA TYR A 372 -28.28 1.01 -1.51
C TYR A 372 -29.08 0.24 -2.57
N ASP A 373 -30.41 0.16 -2.44
CA ASP A 373 -31.26 -0.54 -3.38
C ASP A 373 -31.15 0.04 -4.81
N SER A 374 -30.95 1.38 -4.93
CA SER A 374 -30.74 2.05 -6.22
C SER A 374 -29.37 1.74 -6.85
N VAL A 375 -28.32 1.61 -6.03
CA VAL A 375 -26.98 1.22 -6.50
C VAL A 375 -26.98 -0.23 -6.95
N GLN A 376 -27.61 -1.14 -6.18
CA GLN A 376 -27.74 -2.55 -6.56
C GLN A 376 -28.55 -2.74 -7.85
N ALA A 377 -29.62 -1.96 -8.06
CA ALA A 377 -30.42 -2.03 -9.29
C ALA A 377 -29.68 -1.53 -10.55
N ALA A 378 -28.66 -0.67 -10.37
CA ALA A 378 -27.81 -0.19 -11.47
C ALA A 378 -26.68 -1.18 -11.83
N ASP A 379 -26.34 -2.08 -10.90
CA ASP A 379 -25.20 -3.04 -10.99
C ASP A 379 -25.63 -4.44 -11.49
N ASP A 380 -26.77 -4.58 -12.20
CA ASP A 380 -27.33 -5.84 -12.71
C ASP A 380 -26.44 -6.65 -13.69
N ALA A 381 -25.12 -6.33 -13.74
CA ALA A 381 -24.15 -7.07 -14.53
C ALA A 381 -22.98 -7.55 -13.64
N GLU A 382 -23.06 -8.78 -13.09
CA GLU A 382 -21.92 -9.60 -12.62
C GLU A 382 -21.16 -9.15 -11.34
N GLY A 383 -21.65 -8.22 -10.52
CA GLY A 383 -21.07 -7.81 -9.25
C GLY A 383 -21.57 -8.63 -8.07
N GLY A 384 -20.67 -9.15 -7.23
CA GLY A 384 -21.03 -9.84 -5.98
C GLY A 384 -21.90 -8.94 -5.10
N GLN A 385 -22.99 -9.49 -4.54
CA GLN A 385 -23.99 -8.79 -3.76
C GLN A 385 -23.35 -8.18 -2.50
N ILE A 386 -23.18 -6.84 -2.48
CA ILE A 386 -22.78 -6.12 -1.28
C ILE A 386 -23.96 -6.19 -0.31
N LEU A 387 -23.77 -6.69 0.90
CA LEU A 387 -24.84 -6.80 1.88
C LEU A 387 -25.07 -5.46 2.60
N PHE A 388 -26.33 -5.04 2.67
CA PHE A 388 -26.70 -3.88 3.50
C PHE A 388 -26.49 -4.21 4.98
N PRO A 389 -25.91 -3.31 5.80
CA PRO A 389 -25.62 -3.60 7.20
C PRO A 389 -26.90 -3.74 8.04
N ASP A 390 -26.96 -4.78 8.88
CA ASP A 390 -28.07 -4.97 9.82
C ASP A 390 -28.14 -3.88 10.90
N GLN A 391 -26.97 -3.33 11.26
CA GLN A 391 -26.84 -2.23 12.23
C GLN A 391 -25.78 -1.25 11.75
N TYR A 392 -26.18 0.02 11.61
CA TYR A 392 -25.29 1.13 11.32
C TYR A 392 -25.70 2.33 12.18
N PRO A 393 -25.09 2.51 13.36
CA PRO A 393 -25.45 3.57 14.27
C PRO A 393 -25.16 4.94 13.66
N GLU A 394 -26.11 5.88 13.81
CA GLU A 394 -25.91 7.27 13.40
C GLU A 394 -24.73 7.89 14.16
N ARG A 395 -23.84 8.55 13.44
CA ARG A 395 -22.68 9.25 14.00
C ARG A 395 -22.72 10.71 13.62
N ARG A 396 -22.37 11.60 14.55
CA ARG A 396 -22.44 13.05 14.36
C ARG A 396 -21.05 13.66 14.49
N PHE A 397 -20.68 14.48 13.50
CA PHE A 397 -19.39 15.15 13.43
C PHE A 397 -19.63 16.66 13.29
N ARG A 398 -19.09 17.45 14.21
CA ARG A 398 -19.14 18.91 14.10
C ARG A 398 -18.15 19.35 13.01
N LEU A 399 -18.62 20.16 12.05
CA LEU A 399 -17.75 20.76 11.05
C LEU A 399 -17.03 21.96 11.69
N ALA A 400 -15.71 21.93 11.68
CA ALA A 400 -14.85 22.95 12.27
C ALA A 400 -13.58 23.12 11.41
N GLY A 401 -13.02 24.32 11.42
CA GLY A 401 -11.85 24.66 10.60
C GLY A 401 -12.24 25.11 9.20
N THR A 402 -11.27 25.14 8.30
CA THR A 402 -11.43 25.55 6.90
C THR A 402 -11.65 24.37 5.96
N GLU A 403 -11.26 23.16 6.39
CA GLU A 403 -11.34 21.93 5.59
C GLU A 403 -11.68 20.76 6.52
N VAL A 404 -12.55 19.86 6.06
CA VAL A 404 -12.92 18.60 6.73
C VAL A 404 -12.91 17.48 5.69
N ARG A 405 -12.00 16.53 5.86
CA ARG A 405 -11.84 15.38 4.96
C ARG A 405 -12.78 14.26 5.36
N ILE A 406 -13.36 13.61 4.37
CA ILE A 406 -14.28 12.49 4.52
C ILE A 406 -13.64 11.26 3.88
N GLY A 407 -13.59 10.14 4.60
CA GLY A 407 -13.04 8.90 4.06
C GLY A 407 -12.78 7.86 5.12
N ARG A 408 -11.98 6.86 4.80
CA ARG A 408 -11.57 5.81 5.73
C ARG A 408 -10.17 6.08 6.26
N ARG A 409 -10.01 6.06 7.56
CA ARG A 409 -8.68 6.14 8.17
C ARG A 409 -7.73 5.11 7.53
N SER A 410 -6.53 5.54 7.17
CA SER A 410 -5.46 4.69 6.67
C SER A 410 -4.15 4.99 7.40
N VAL A 411 -3.81 4.17 8.37
CA VAL A 411 -2.58 4.32 9.15
C VAL A 411 -1.35 4.17 8.24
N SER A 412 -1.41 3.26 7.26
CA SER A 412 -0.31 3.02 6.32
C SER A 412 -0.01 4.19 5.39
N ARG A 413 -1.02 5.02 5.08
CA ARG A 413 -0.88 6.23 4.24
C ARG A 413 -0.91 7.53 5.02
N ARG A 414 -0.99 7.47 6.37
CA ARG A 414 -1.13 8.64 7.25
C ARG A 414 -2.30 9.54 6.85
N ILE A 415 -3.40 8.91 6.41
CA ILE A 415 -4.65 9.61 6.11
C ILE A 415 -5.54 9.45 7.33
N GLU A 416 -5.80 10.55 8.00
CA GLU A 416 -6.73 10.64 9.14
C GLU A 416 -7.80 11.66 8.76
N PRO A 417 -8.92 11.20 8.15
CA PRO A 417 -10.02 12.09 7.82
C PRO A 417 -10.75 12.50 9.11
N GLU A 418 -11.21 13.73 9.18
CA GLU A 418 -11.95 14.27 10.32
C GLU A 418 -13.32 13.57 10.45
N ILE A 419 -13.91 13.17 9.31
CA ILE A 419 -15.08 12.28 9.26
C ILE A 419 -14.58 10.89 8.85
N ASP A 420 -14.14 10.12 9.85
CA ASP A 420 -13.64 8.76 9.64
C ASP A 420 -14.81 7.78 9.48
N LEU A 421 -14.95 7.21 8.29
CA LEU A 421 -15.96 6.23 7.91
C LEU A 421 -15.51 4.78 8.09
N ALA A 422 -14.31 4.53 8.64
CA ALA A 422 -13.85 3.23 9.10
C ALA A 422 -14.54 2.85 10.42
N GLY A 423 -15.84 2.67 10.41
CA GLY A 423 -16.65 2.31 11.58
C GLY A 423 -16.72 0.79 11.78
N PRO A 424 -17.49 0.31 12.82
CA PRO A 424 -17.65 -1.11 13.08
C PRO A 424 -18.27 -1.88 11.90
N THR A 425 -19.01 -1.19 11.04
CA THR A 425 -19.51 -1.72 9.76
C THR A 425 -18.96 -0.84 8.64
N LEU A 426 -18.03 -1.39 7.88
CA LEU A 426 -17.34 -0.69 6.81
C LEU A 426 -18.17 -0.71 5.53
N ASP A 427 -18.43 0.47 4.95
CA ASP A 427 -18.95 0.58 3.60
C ASP A 427 -17.79 0.34 2.61
N PRO A 428 -17.82 -0.76 1.82
CA PRO A 428 -16.72 -1.11 0.93
C PRO A 428 -16.53 -0.12 -0.21
N GLY A 429 -17.56 0.62 -0.58
CA GLY A 429 -17.52 1.63 -1.63
C GLY A 429 -16.91 2.97 -1.21
N VAL A 430 -16.54 3.14 0.07
CA VAL A 430 -15.93 4.40 0.54
C VAL A 430 -14.42 4.36 0.38
N SER A 431 -13.83 5.31 -0.35
CA SER A 431 -12.38 5.48 -0.53
C SER A 431 -11.70 6.03 0.73
N ARG A 432 -10.36 5.94 0.81
CA ARG A 432 -9.57 6.43 1.97
C ARG A 432 -9.67 7.95 2.15
N LEU A 433 -9.60 8.69 1.06
CA LEU A 433 -10.03 10.07 0.95
C LEU A 433 -11.12 10.07 -0.12
N HIS A 434 -12.37 10.30 0.28
CA HIS A 434 -13.52 10.18 -0.61
C HIS A 434 -14.03 11.54 -1.05
N ALA A 435 -14.16 12.46 -0.10
CA ALA A 435 -14.60 13.82 -0.36
C ALA A 435 -13.95 14.80 0.60
N VAL A 436 -13.98 16.07 0.24
CA VAL A 436 -13.50 17.18 1.07
C VAL A 436 -14.61 18.21 1.22
N LEU A 437 -14.90 18.60 2.45
CA LEU A 437 -15.75 19.75 2.76
C LEU A 437 -14.86 20.96 2.98
N THR A 438 -15.14 22.06 2.31
CA THR A 438 -14.38 23.31 2.44
C THR A 438 -15.28 24.44 2.91
N ALA A 439 -14.85 25.16 3.95
CA ALA A 439 -15.58 26.32 4.46
C ALA A 439 -15.34 27.56 3.60
N GLY A 440 -16.42 28.19 3.17
CA GLY A 440 -16.38 29.49 2.51
C GLY A 440 -16.26 30.65 3.51
N PRO A 441 -15.83 31.83 3.02
CA PRO A 441 -15.66 33.03 3.85
C PRO A 441 -16.96 33.58 4.46
N ASP A 442 -18.10 33.18 3.93
CA ASP A 442 -19.44 33.55 4.36
C ASP A 442 -20.06 32.50 5.32
N GLY A 443 -19.27 31.54 5.81
CA GLY A 443 -19.73 30.47 6.70
C GLY A 443 -20.60 29.40 6.01
N THR A 444 -20.57 29.33 4.70
CA THR A 444 -21.12 28.21 3.90
C THR A 444 -20.10 27.10 3.79
N TRP A 445 -20.56 25.91 3.42
CA TRP A 445 -19.69 24.76 3.11
C TRP A 445 -19.91 24.29 1.69
N THR A 446 -18.86 23.83 1.06
CA THR A 446 -18.90 23.14 -0.23
C THR A 446 -18.38 21.73 -0.08
N VAL A 447 -18.82 20.80 -0.93
CA VAL A 447 -18.25 19.45 -1.05
C VAL A 447 -17.62 19.29 -2.40
N THR A 448 -16.44 18.64 -2.44
CA THR A 448 -15.72 18.27 -3.65
C THR A 448 -15.39 16.79 -3.59
N ASP A 449 -15.53 16.06 -4.69
CA ASP A 449 -15.03 14.69 -4.81
C ASP A 449 -13.50 14.72 -4.85
N ALA A 450 -12.87 13.97 -3.97
CA ALA A 450 -11.40 13.91 -3.86
C ALA A 450 -10.75 12.87 -4.80
N GLY A 451 -11.40 12.55 -5.92
CA GLY A 451 -11.00 11.47 -6.82
C GLY A 451 -11.36 10.10 -6.25
N SER A 452 -12.57 9.98 -5.72
CA SER A 452 -13.08 8.72 -5.18
C SER A 452 -13.37 7.71 -6.29
N ASP A 453 -13.27 6.41 -5.95
CA ASP A 453 -13.47 5.34 -6.94
C ASP A 453 -14.93 5.24 -7.41
N ASN A 454 -15.90 5.64 -6.57
CA ASN A 454 -17.35 5.51 -6.82
C ASN A 454 -18.07 6.86 -7.00
N GLY A 455 -17.35 7.97 -6.94
CA GLY A 455 -17.96 9.29 -7.00
C GLY A 455 -18.81 9.64 -5.77
N ILE A 456 -19.32 10.87 -5.73
CA ILE A 456 -20.29 11.33 -4.73
C ILE A 456 -21.55 11.83 -5.40
N ARG A 457 -22.69 11.74 -4.68
CA ARG A 457 -23.96 12.33 -5.11
C ARG A 457 -24.46 13.31 -4.07
N VAL A 458 -24.86 14.48 -4.51
CA VAL A 458 -25.54 15.46 -3.63
C VAL A 458 -27.01 15.53 -4.03
N ASN A 459 -27.89 15.16 -3.10
CA ASN A 459 -29.35 15.11 -3.33
C ASN A 459 -29.74 14.30 -4.58
N GLY A 460 -29.03 13.17 -4.81
CA GLY A 460 -29.26 12.27 -5.95
C GLY A 460 -28.65 12.71 -7.28
N ARG A 461 -27.88 13.81 -7.34
CA ARG A 461 -27.15 14.26 -8.51
C ARG A 461 -25.67 13.93 -8.37
N ASP A 462 -25.09 13.31 -9.41
CA ASP A 462 -23.67 13.03 -9.43
C ASP A 462 -22.86 14.35 -9.44
N VAL A 463 -21.77 14.37 -8.67
CA VAL A 463 -20.83 15.50 -8.61
C VAL A 463 -19.63 15.15 -9.47
N PRO A 464 -19.31 15.95 -10.50
CA PRO A 464 -18.12 15.77 -11.27
C PRO A 464 -16.85 15.88 -10.42
N PRO A 465 -15.77 15.15 -10.71
CA PRO A 465 -14.49 15.32 -10.05
C PRO A 465 -14.03 16.78 -10.10
N ASP A 466 -13.43 17.26 -9.00
CA ASP A 466 -12.90 18.62 -8.84
C ASP A 466 -13.95 19.76 -8.88
N GLU A 467 -15.25 19.46 -8.99
CA GLU A 467 -16.32 20.46 -8.90
C GLU A 467 -16.74 20.67 -7.43
N ALA A 468 -16.71 21.94 -6.98
CA ALA A 468 -17.14 22.30 -5.62
C ALA A 468 -18.65 22.60 -5.62
N VAL A 469 -19.43 21.75 -4.95
CA VAL A 469 -20.90 21.90 -4.83
C VAL A 469 -21.25 22.56 -3.49
N PRO A 470 -21.96 23.72 -3.50
CA PRO A 470 -22.35 24.39 -2.26
C PRO A 470 -23.42 23.59 -1.52
N LEU A 471 -23.26 23.50 -0.19
CA LEU A 471 -24.13 22.74 0.70
C LEU A 471 -25.10 23.65 1.49
N ARG A 472 -26.32 23.16 1.68
CA ARG A 472 -27.36 23.78 2.49
C ARG A 472 -27.77 22.87 3.63
N HIS A 473 -28.47 23.43 4.63
CA HIS A 473 -29.09 22.63 5.68
C HIS A 473 -30.05 21.60 5.06
N GLY A 474 -29.93 20.36 5.46
CA GLY A 474 -30.71 19.23 4.97
C GLY A 474 -30.14 18.52 3.75
N ASP A 475 -29.08 19.03 3.12
CA ASP A 475 -28.48 18.36 1.97
C ASP A 475 -27.89 17.00 2.35
N ARG A 476 -28.06 16.05 1.43
CA ARG A 476 -27.64 14.65 1.61
C ARG A 476 -26.54 14.32 0.62
N ILE A 477 -25.39 13.94 1.12
CA ILE A 477 -24.23 13.49 0.35
C ILE A 477 -24.19 11.97 0.43
N HIS A 478 -24.43 11.28 -0.68
CA HIS A 478 -24.30 9.84 -0.77
C HIS A 478 -22.92 9.49 -1.31
N LEU A 479 -22.31 8.47 -0.73
CA LEU A 479 -20.99 7.95 -1.10
C LEU A 479 -20.90 6.46 -0.76
N GLY A 480 -20.04 5.75 -1.49
CA GLY A 480 -19.91 4.30 -1.34
C GLY A 480 -21.16 3.53 -1.78
N ALA A 481 -21.44 2.42 -1.10
CA ALA A 481 -22.56 1.54 -1.43
C ALA A 481 -23.86 1.87 -0.70
N TRP A 482 -23.77 2.44 0.52
CA TRP A 482 -24.95 2.75 1.36
C TRP A 482 -24.79 3.98 2.26
N THR A 483 -23.61 4.60 2.29
CA THR A 483 -23.34 5.70 3.23
C THR A 483 -23.99 6.99 2.78
N VAL A 484 -24.71 7.64 3.70
CA VAL A 484 -25.23 8.98 3.52
C VAL A 484 -24.72 9.91 4.62
N ILE A 485 -24.36 11.12 4.25
CA ILE A 485 -24.00 12.21 5.15
C ILE A 485 -25.03 13.33 5.00
N THR A 486 -25.80 13.58 6.03
CA THR A 486 -26.75 14.69 6.06
C THR A 486 -26.11 15.90 6.72
N ILE A 487 -26.13 17.04 6.03
CA ILE A 487 -25.55 18.29 6.53
C ILE A 487 -26.64 19.07 7.27
N THR A 488 -26.39 19.40 8.52
CA THR A 488 -27.33 20.16 9.36
C THR A 488 -26.67 21.42 9.89
N ARG A 489 -27.47 22.50 9.98
CA ARG A 489 -27.06 23.77 10.56
C ARG A 489 -27.97 24.05 11.77
N GLY A 490 -27.35 24.15 12.96
CA GLY A 490 -28.02 24.38 14.23
C GLY A 490 -27.65 25.73 14.82
#